data_18d75bfc7b977123d462aeb159b94ee2
#
_entry.id   18d75bfc7b977123d462aeb159b94ee2
#
_cell.length_a   1.000
_cell.length_b   1.000
_cell.length_c   1.000
_cell.angle_alpha   90.00
_cell.angle_beta   90.00
_cell.angle_gamma   90.00
#
_symmetry.space_group_name_H-M   'P 1'
#
loop_
_entity.id
_entity.type
_entity.pdbx_description
1 polymer ?
#
loop_
_entity_poly.entity_id
_entity_poly.type
_entity_poly.pdbx_seq_one_letter_code
_entity_poly.pdbx_strand_id
1 'polypeptide(L)'
;NTPCMLQHRNSNYAGFKNAVYDKVPSGGPPGGWVISDFNVELSSERNVNGSVKWYTFNYKPDFENPLDRTADLFETLKMIKEMIDKENEYVDAAYYKCIQAGSIDSQAIAALEEVIDGLDDDLTDAA
;
A
#
# COMPACT_ATOMS: atom_id res chain seq x y z
N ASN A 1 -1.31 -20.36 -3.45
CA ASN A 1 -1.13 -18.94 -3.21
C ASN A 1 -2.16 -18.44 -2.20
N THR A 2 -1.71 -17.80 -1.15
CA THR A 2 -2.57 -17.27 -0.09
C THR A 2 -2.56 -15.74 -0.17
N PRO A 3 -3.72 -15.08 -0.30
CA PRO A 3 -3.80 -13.62 -0.21
C PRO A 3 -3.32 -13.14 1.15
N CYS A 4 -2.50 -12.10 1.17
CA CYS A 4 -2.05 -11.47 2.40
C CYS A 4 -2.01 -9.95 2.22
N MET A 5 -2.05 -9.24 3.34
CA MET A 5 -1.94 -7.78 3.37
C MET A 5 -0.58 -7.39 3.93
N LEU A 6 0.15 -6.56 3.20
CA LEU A 6 1.38 -5.95 3.68
C LEU A 6 1.15 -4.45 3.89
N GLN A 7 1.27 -4.01 5.14
CA GLN A 7 1.10 -2.61 5.49
C GLN A 7 2.46 -1.91 5.50
N HIS A 8 2.59 -0.88 4.67
CA HIS A 8 3.77 -0.04 4.63
C HIS A 8 3.61 1.18 5.55
N ARG A 9 4.66 1.48 6.30
CA ARG A 9 4.73 2.67 7.15
C ARG A 9 6.07 3.36 7.00
N ASN A 10 6.05 4.69 7.08
CA ASN A 10 7.27 5.51 7.06
C ASN A 10 8.17 5.22 5.84
N SER A 11 9.45 5.03 6.09
CA SER A 11 10.47 4.78 5.05
C SER A 11 10.20 3.55 4.18
N ASN A 12 9.44 2.57 4.67
CA ASN A 12 9.10 1.37 3.89
C ASN A 12 8.16 1.68 2.73
N TYR A 13 7.26 2.66 2.86
CA TYR A 13 6.43 3.09 1.74
C TYR A 13 7.29 3.73 0.63
N ALA A 14 8.21 4.63 0.99
CA ALA A 14 9.13 5.25 0.04
C ALA A 14 10.02 4.20 -0.64
N GLY A 15 10.50 3.20 0.10
CA GLY A 15 11.26 2.09 -0.43
C GLY A 15 10.48 1.29 -1.47
N PHE A 16 9.23 0.97 -1.19
CA PHE A 16 8.34 0.29 -2.15
C PHE A 16 8.09 1.15 -3.40
N LYS A 17 7.74 2.41 -3.21
CA LYS A 17 7.50 3.34 -4.32
C LYS A 17 8.70 3.42 -5.24
N ASN A 18 9.89 3.64 -4.69
CA ASN A 18 11.12 3.83 -5.46
C ASN A 18 11.63 2.53 -6.12
N ALA A 19 11.49 1.40 -5.46
CA ALA A 19 12.01 0.12 -5.97
C ALA A 19 11.04 -0.57 -6.94
N VAL A 20 9.75 -0.40 -6.76
CA VAL A 20 8.71 -1.12 -7.51
C VAL A 20 7.85 -0.17 -8.33
N TYR A 21 7.11 0.70 -7.67
CA TYR A 21 6.08 1.52 -8.33
C TYR A 21 6.64 2.42 -9.43
N ASP A 22 7.72 3.13 -9.15
CA ASP A 22 8.34 4.07 -10.09
C ASP A 22 9.21 3.37 -11.16
N LYS A 23 9.45 2.07 -11.02
CA LYS A 23 10.30 1.28 -11.92
C LYS A 23 9.53 0.38 -12.87
N VAL A 24 8.20 0.38 -12.82
CA VAL A 24 7.39 -0.41 -13.76
C VAL A 24 7.76 -0.02 -15.19
N PRO A 25 8.11 -0.99 -16.06
CA PRO A 25 8.53 -0.68 -17.43
C PRO A 25 7.43 -0.01 -18.23
N SER A 26 7.83 0.85 -19.16
CA SER A 26 6.92 1.42 -20.15
C SER A 26 6.64 0.42 -21.29
N GLY A 27 5.50 0.58 -21.97
CA GLY A 27 5.10 -0.30 -23.06
C GLY A 27 4.26 -1.49 -22.57
N GLY A 28 4.41 -2.62 -23.23
CA GLY A 28 3.68 -3.85 -22.90
C GLY A 28 2.34 -4.02 -23.59
N PRO A 29 1.40 -4.78 -22.99
CA PRO A 29 0.10 -5.06 -23.57
C PRO A 29 -0.79 -3.81 -23.60
N PRO A 30 -1.96 -3.86 -24.28
CA PRO A 30 -2.92 -2.76 -24.27
C PRO A 30 -3.24 -2.30 -22.84
N GLY A 31 -3.11 -1.00 -22.59
CA GLY A 31 -3.23 -0.43 -21.24
C GLY A 31 -1.93 -0.33 -20.45
N GLY A 32 -0.82 -0.88 -20.99
CA GLY A 32 0.51 -0.84 -20.38
C GLY A 32 0.73 -1.88 -19.28
N TRP A 33 1.94 -1.94 -18.78
CA TRP A 33 2.31 -2.74 -17.63
C TRP A 33 1.79 -2.12 -16.33
N VAL A 34 1.35 -2.95 -15.41
CA VAL A 34 0.95 -2.57 -14.06
C VAL A 34 1.73 -3.41 -13.03
N ILE A 35 1.75 -2.99 -11.77
CA ILE A 35 2.52 -3.67 -10.71
C ILE A 35 2.13 -5.15 -10.57
N SER A 36 0.86 -5.47 -10.72
CA SER A 36 0.35 -6.85 -10.62
C SER A 36 0.79 -7.78 -11.75
N ASP A 37 1.44 -7.26 -12.78
CA ASP A 37 2.03 -8.07 -13.84
C ASP A 37 3.37 -8.72 -13.44
N PHE A 38 3.94 -8.35 -12.30
CA PHE A 38 5.26 -8.80 -11.89
C PHE A 38 5.28 -9.40 -10.49
N ASN A 39 6.12 -10.41 -10.31
CA ASN A 39 6.48 -10.90 -8.98
C ASN A 39 7.46 -9.94 -8.31
N VAL A 40 7.31 -9.77 -7.01
CA VAL A 40 8.22 -8.98 -6.19
C VAL A 40 8.72 -9.86 -5.05
N GLU A 41 10.02 -10.05 -4.97
CA GLU A 41 10.64 -10.72 -3.83
C GLU A 41 10.76 -9.73 -2.68
N LEU A 42 10.25 -10.12 -1.53
CA LEU A 42 10.27 -9.33 -0.30
C LEU A 42 11.25 -9.95 0.68
N SER A 43 12.18 -9.15 1.17
CA SER A 43 13.08 -9.51 2.27
C SER A 43 13.14 -8.40 3.31
N SER A 44 13.64 -8.70 4.48
CA SER A 44 13.83 -7.71 5.53
C SER A 44 15.30 -7.60 5.92
N GLU A 45 15.71 -6.39 6.27
CA GLU A 45 17.06 -6.10 6.74
C GLU A 45 17.00 -5.45 8.11
N ARG A 46 17.84 -5.92 9.02
CA ARG A 46 17.95 -5.34 10.35
C ARG A 46 18.92 -4.16 10.31
N ASN A 47 18.46 -3.02 10.80
CA ASN A 47 19.26 -1.80 10.95
C ASN A 47 19.52 -1.52 12.42
N VAL A 48 20.70 -1.01 12.73
CA VAL A 48 21.10 -0.64 14.08
C VAL A 48 21.75 0.73 14.06
N ASN A 49 21.31 1.62 14.96
CA ASN A 49 21.97 2.90 15.21
C ASN A 49 22.04 3.10 16.73
N GLY A 50 23.20 2.85 17.31
CA GLY A 50 23.37 2.83 18.76
C GLY A 50 22.52 1.73 19.42
N SER A 51 21.63 2.13 20.33
CA SER A 51 20.68 1.21 20.97
C SER A 51 19.38 1.01 20.20
N VAL A 52 19.15 1.78 19.15
CA VAL A 52 17.93 1.69 18.33
C VAL A 52 18.10 0.63 17.26
N LYS A 53 17.14 -0.25 17.17
CA LYS A 53 17.09 -1.34 16.19
C LYS A 53 15.77 -1.28 15.45
N TRP A 54 15.81 -1.41 14.13
CA TRP A 54 14.59 -1.49 13.30
C TRP A 54 14.83 -2.37 12.09
N TYR A 55 13.75 -2.72 11.42
CA TYR A 55 13.78 -3.50 10.18
C TYR A 55 13.24 -2.67 9.02
N THR A 56 13.91 -2.77 7.88
CA THR A 56 13.42 -2.23 6.61
C THR A 56 13.13 -3.37 5.65
N PHE A 57 12.14 -3.18 4.77
CA PHE A 57 11.85 -4.11 3.70
C PHE A 57 12.69 -3.79 2.47
N ASN A 58 13.19 -4.84 1.83
CA ASN A 58 13.83 -4.77 0.53
C ASN A 58 12.91 -5.41 -0.51
N TYR A 59 12.76 -4.75 -1.63
CA TYR A 59 11.88 -5.17 -2.72
C TYR A 59 12.70 -5.44 -3.96
N LYS A 60 12.55 -6.63 -4.53
CA LYS A 60 13.23 -7.02 -5.77
C LYS A 60 12.17 -7.47 -6.78
N PRO A 61 11.69 -6.54 -7.62
CA PRO A 61 10.75 -6.89 -8.68
C PRO A 61 11.45 -7.62 -9.81
N ASP A 62 10.75 -8.58 -10.38
CA ASP A 62 11.20 -9.31 -11.57
C ASP A 62 10.53 -8.72 -12.82
N PHE A 63 11.07 -7.63 -13.33
CA PHE A 63 10.55 -6.96 -14.52
C PHE A 63 10.92 -7.66 -15.83
N GLU A 64 11.84 -8.61 -15.80
CA GLU A 64 12.27 -9.36 -17.01
C GLU A 64 11.32 -10.51 -17.34
N ASN A 65 10.60 -11.02 -16.35
CA ASN A 65 9.69 -12.13 -16.48
C ASN A 65 8.27 -11.77 -16.03
N PRO A 66 7.51 -11.01 -16.83
CA PRO A 66 6.14 -10.67 -16.48
C PRO A 66 5.27 -11.92 -16.38
N LEU A 67 4.29 -11.87 -15.50
CA LEU A 67 3.32 -12.94 -15.35
C LEU A 67 2.37 -12.97 -16.56
N ASP A 68 1.96 -14.19 -16.95
CA ASP A 68 0.92 -14.34 -17.96
C ASP A 68 -0.42 -13.83 -17.42
N ARG A 69 -1.12 -13.03 -18.21
CA ARG A 69 -2.46 -12.55 -17.88
C ARG A 69 -3.50 -13.64 -18.15
N THR A 70 -3.52 -14.64 -17.29
CA THR A 70 -4.47 -15.76 -17.37
C THR A 70 -5.82 -15.41 -16.75
N ALA A 71 -6.84 -16.19 -17.08
CA ALA A 71 -8.15 -16.07 -16.43
C ALA A 71 -8.06 -16.28 -14.92
N ASP A 72 -7.23 -17.22 -14.47
CA ASP A 72 -7.01 -17.49 -13.05
C ASP A 72 -6.37 -16.29 -12.31
N LEU A 73 -5.43 -15.58 -12.97
CA LEU A 73 -4.86 -14.37 -12.43
C LEU A 73 -5.91 -13.27 -12.27
N PHE A 74 -6.74 -13.04 -13.27
CA PHE A 74 -7.82 -12.06 -13.20
C PHE A 74 -8.84 -12.39 -12.11
N GLU A 75 -9.22 -13.66 -11.97
CA GLU A 75 -10.10 -14.11 -10.89
C GLU A 75 -9.49 -13.84 -9.51
N THR A 76 -8.21 -14.12 -9.34
CA THR A 76 -7.48 -13.84 -8.09
C THR A 76 -7.44 -12.36 -7.78
N LEU A 77 -7.13 -11.51 -8.77
CA LEU A 77 -7.08 -10.06 -8.59
C LEU A 77 -8.46 -9.47 -8.28
N LYS A 78 -9.51 -9.99 -8.91
CA LYS A 78 -10.89 -9.61 -8.62
C LYS A 78 -11.28 -9.96 -7.19
N MET A 79 -10.93 -11.15 -6.73
CA MET A 79 -11.18 -11.59 -5.35
C MET A 79 -10.45 -10.68 -4.34
N ILE A 80 -9.20 -10.34 -4.60
CA ILE A 80 -8.41 -9.44 -3.75
C ILE A 80 -9.06 -8.05 -3.70
N LYS A 81 -9.49 -7.52 -4.84
CA LYS A 81 -10.20 -6.24 -4.90
C LYS A 81 -11.48 -6.25 -4.07
N GLU A 82 -12.28 -7.30 -4.17
CA GLU A 82 -13.50 -7.46 -3.39
C GLU A 82 -13.20 -7.53 -1.89
N MET A 83 -12.11 -8.19 -1.48
CA MET A 83 -11.67 -8.22 -0.08
C MET A 83 -11.28 -6.83 0.43
N ILE A 84 -10.57 -6.05 -0.37
CA ILE A 84 -10.18 -4.67 -0.05
C ILE A 84 -11.42 -3.79 0.10
N ASP A 85 -12.35 -3.88 -0.84
CA ASP A 85 -13.59 -3.09 -0.82
C ASP A 85 -14.42 -3.40 0.44
N LYS A 86 -14.54 -4.66 0.83
CA LYS A 86 -15.22 -5.07 2.07
C LYS A 86 -14.52 -4.56 3.33
N GLU A 87 -13.21 -4.62 3.35
CA GLU A 87 -12.44 -4.11 4.51
C GLU A 87 -12.61 -2.60 4.64
N ASN A 88 -12.58 -1.87 3.53
CA ASN A 88 -12.83 -0.43 3.52
C ASN A 88 -14.25 -0.10 4.02
N GLU A 89 -15.27 -0.81 3.57
CA GLU A 89 -16.64 -0.65 4.06
C GLU A 89 -16.74 -0.88 5.57
N TYR A 90 -16.06 -1.90 6.08
CA TYR A 90 -16.04 -2.20 7.50
C TYR A 90 -15.37 -1.08 8.31
N VAL A 91 -14.23 -0.58 7.87
CA VAL A 91 -13.50 0.51 8.52
C VAL A 91 -14.34 1.79 8.53
N ASP A 92 -14.95 2.13 7.40
CA ASP A 92 -15.82 3.30 7.29
C ASP A 92 -17.03 3.18 8.23
N ALA A 93 -17.69 2.04 8.26
CA ALA A 93 -18.84 1.80 9.14
C ALA A 93 -18.44 1.89 10.62
N ALA A 94 -17.29 1.35 10.99
CA ALA A 94 -16.78 1.43 12.36
C ALA A 94 -16.44 2.87 12.75
N TYR A 95 -15.84 3.64 11.84
CA TYR A 95 -15.53 5.05 12.04
C TYR A 95 -16.79 5.89 12.28
N TYR A 96 -17.77 5.78 11.40
CA TYR A 96 -19.04 6.50 11.56
C TYR A 96 -19.80 6.12 12.83
N LYS A 97 -19.78 4.85 13.20
CA LYS A 97 -20.38 4.39 14.45
C LYS A 97 -19.71 5.00 15.68
N CYS A 98 -18.39 5.13 15.68
CA CYS A 98 -17.64 5.79 16.74
C CYS A 98 -17.99 7.28 16.84
N ILE A 99 -18.13 7.97 15.72
CA ILE A 99 -18.56 9.38 15.69
C ILE A 99 -19.96 9.54 16.26
N GLN A 100 -20.92 8.73 15.82
CA GLN A 100 -22.32 8.79 16.28
C GLN A 100 -22.46 8.45 17.77
N ALA A 101 -21.65 7.55 18.28
CA ALA A 101 -21.64 7.19 19.70
C ALA A 101 -21.02 8.28 20.60
N GLY A 102 -20.42 9.33 20.03
CA GLY A 102 -19.73 10.38 20.78
C GLY A 102 -18.48 9.90 21.52
N SER A 103 -17.96 8.71 21.18
CA SER A 103 -16.77 8.12 21.79
C SER A 103 -15.47 8.80 21.35
N ILE A 104 -15.54 9.60 20.28
CA ILE A 104 -14.44 10.42 19.77
C ILE A 104 -14.94 11.86 19.70
N ASP A 105 -14.19 12.80 20.31
CA ASP A 105 -14.51 14.21 20.25
C ASP A 105 -14.44 14.71 18.79
N SER A 106 -15.50 15.35 18.30
CA SER A 106 -15.59 15.86 16.94
C SER A 106 -14.51 16.90 16.62
N GLN A 107 -14.03 17.66 17.63
CA GLN A 107 -12.91 18.58 17.46
C GLN A 107 -11.57 17.85 17.29
N ALA A 108 -11.39 16.75 18.02
CA ALA A 108 -10.21 15.91 17.88
C ALA A 108 -10.16 15.23 16.49
N ILE A 109 -11.31 14.81 15.97
CA ILE A 109 -11.43 14.26 14.61
C ILE A 109 -11.07 15.33 13.57
N ALA A 110 -11.64 16.53 13.67
CA ALA A 110 -11.36 17.63 12.77
C ALA A 110 -9.87 18.01 12.76
N ALA A 111 -9.23 18.05 13.94
CA ALA A 111 -7.81 18.28 14.06
C ALA A 111 -6.96 17.16 13.42
N LEU A 112 -7.41 15.91 13.54
CA LEU A 112 -6.74 14.75 12.93
C LEU A 112 -6.87 14.77 11.40
N GLU A 113 -8.03 15.11 10.89
CA GLU A 113 -8.28 15.26 9.45
C GLU A 113 -7.42 16.39 8.87
N GLU A 114 -7.31 17.51 9.55
CA GLU A 114 -6.45 18.62 9.15
C GLU A 114 -4.96 18.21 9.09
N VAL A 115 -4.50 17.41 10.04
CA VAL A 115 -3.13 16.88 10.05
C VAL A 115 -2.91 15.91 8.89
N ILE A 116 -3.87 15.05 8.60
CA ILE A 116 -3.80 14.09 7.47
C ILE A 116 -3.78 14.84 6.14
N ASP A 117 -4.63 15.83 5.96
CA ASP A 117 -4.65 16.66 4.75
C ASP A 117 -3.32 17.42 4.57
N GLY A 118 -2.75 17.95 5.66
CA GLY A 118 -1.44 18.59 5.65
C GLY A 118 -0.30 17.63 5.26
N LEU A 119 -0.37 16.37 5.67
CA LEU A 119 0.60 15.34 5.29
C LEU A 119 0.50 14.98 3.81
N ASP A 120 -0.70 14.93 3.26
CA ASP A 120 -0.91 14.68 1.83
C ASP A 120 -0.37 15.83 0.98
N ASP A 121 -0.54 17.07 1.40
CA ASP A 121 0.04 18.26 0.76
C ASP A 121 1.57 18.21 0.77
N ASP A 122 2.19 17.86 1.90
CA ASP A 122 3.64 17.69 2.03
C ASP A 122 4.19 16.58 1.14
N LEU A 123 3.47 15.46 1.01
CA LEU A 123 3.83 14.37 0.11
C LEU A 123 3.71 14.77 -1.37
N THR A 124 2.76 15.60 -1.73
CA THR A 124 2.57 16.13 -3.09
C THR A 124 3.69 17.10 -3.44
N ASP A 125 4.12 17.96 -2.52
CA ASP A 125 5.22 18.92 -2.70
C ASP A 125 6.59 18.23 -2.76
N ALA A 126 6.75 17.06 -2.15
CA ALA A 126 7.98 16.26 -2.17
C ALA A 126 8.15 15.41 -3.45
N ALA A 127 7.12 15.30 -4.24
CA ALA A 127 7.14 14.59 -5.53
C ALA A 127 7.55 15.54 -6.66
#